data_8bdb3fbd26b4d3f1f3dad292264c604b
#
_entry.id   8bdb3fbd26b4d3f1f3dad292264c604b
#
_cell.length_a   1.000
_cell.length_b   1.000
_cell.length_c   1.000
_cell.angle_alpha   90.00
_cell.angle_beta   90.00
_cell.angle_gamma   90.00
#
_symmetry.space_group_name_H-M   'P 1'
#
loop_
_entity.id
_entity.type
_entity.pdbx_description
1 polymer ?
#
loop_
_entity_poly.entity_id
_entity_poly.type
_entity_poly.pdbx_seq_one_letter_code
_entity_poly.pdbx_strand_id
1 'polypeptide(L)'
;MASFEIKGGHRLHGEITPQGAKNEALQVICAVLLTNEKVVIENVPDIRDVNKLIELLMLIGVKVKCTYQDENERTFEFQADQVNMEALRSPEFATQATALRGSIMLVGPLLSRFGWAIVPQPGGDKIGRRRLDTHFIGMEQMGAKVTYHYSRYEVSALSEDGTSKHKNLKGTYLLLDEASVTGTANLIMAATMAEGETTIMNAACEPYVYQLCHMLNHMGAQIRGLGSNLLHIHGVRKLRGCNHRLLPDMIEVGSFIGMAAMTQSDITIKNVQVEHLGLIPQVFRRLGIEVWQQGDDLFIPAQEHYKIERFMDGSIMHIADAPWPGFTPDLISIALVAAIQAKGSVLIHQKMFESRLFFVDKLIDMGAQIILCDPHRATVIGLDHEHALRGVRMTSPDIRAGVALLIAALSANGVSRIDNIEQIDRGYQHIDERLRALGADIRRIE
;
A
#
# COMPACT_ATOMS: atom_id res chain seq x y z
N MET A 1 14.29 -15.00 14.18
CA MET A 1 13.48 -13.77 13.97
C MET A 1 14.47 -12.67 13.67
N ALA A 2 14.52 -12.27 12.41
CA ALA A 2 15.50 -11.30 11.94
C ALA A 2 15.29 -9.91 12.59
N SER A 3 16.38 -9.18 12.80
CA SER A 3 16.37 -7.86 13.41
C SER A 3 17.32 -6.90 12.69
N PHE A 4 17.04 -5.59 12.79
CA PHE A 4 17.99 -4.56 12.44
C PHE A 4 18.71 -4.06 13.67
N GLU A 5 20.03 -3.91 13.58
CA GLU A 5 20.84 -3.14 14.50
C GLU A 5 21.23 -1.84 13.79
N ILE A 6 20.90 -0.71 14.40
CA ILE A 6 21.05 0.62 13.82
C ILE A 6 21.87 1.47 14.78
N LYS A 7 23.01 1.98 14.33
CA LYS A 7 23.73 3.04 15.02
C LYS A 7 23.30 4.37 14.43
N GLY A 8 22.45 5.08 15.14
CA GLY A 8 21.86 6.32 14.66
C GLY A 8 22.78 7.54 14.77
N GLY A 9 22.26 8.71 14.43
CA GLY A 9 22.98 9.98 14.47
C GLY A 9 23.88 10.25 13.26
N HIS A 10 23.78 9.44 12.20
CA HIS A 10 24.48 9.68 10.95
C HIS A 10 23.60 10.45 9.97
N ARG A 11 24.18 11.50 9.34
CA ARG A 11 23.54 12.17 8.21
C ARG A 11 23.65 11.30 6.97
N LEU A 12 22.59 11.23 6.21
CA LEU A 12 22.52 10.49 4.96
C LEU A 12 22.69 11.43 3.78
N HIS A 13 23.30 10.96 2.70
CA HIS A 13 23.59 11.77 1.52
C HIS A 13 23.41 10.96 0.24
N GLY A 14 22.98 11.62 -0.82
CA GLY A 14 22.94 11.02 -2.15
C GLY A 14 21.54 10.90 -2.73
N GLU A 15 21.40 9.92 -3.63
CA GLU A 15 20.17 9.71 -4.40
C GLU A 15 19.53 8.37 -4.02
N ILE A 16 18.20 8.34 -3.99
CA ILE A 16 17.44 7.13 -3.78
C ILE A 16 16.25 7.07 -4.75
N THR A 17 16.08 5.93 -5.41
CA THR A 17 14.93 5.71 -6.30
C THR A 17 13.86 4.91 -5.55
N PRO A 18 12.61 5.35 -5.50
CA PRO A 18 11.53 4.58 -4.91
C PRO A 18 11.31 3.27 -5.66
N GLN A 19 11.00 2.21 -4.94
CA GLN A 19 10.58 0.94 -5.53
C GLN A 19 9.24 1.07 -6.26
N GLY A 20 8.83 0.04 -7.02
CA GLY A 20 7.49 -0.05 -7.58
C GLY A 20 6.40 -0.09 -6.51
N ALA A 21 5.26 0.55 -6.78
CA ALA A 21 4.18 0.72 -5.81
C ALA A 21 3.57 -0.62 -5.38
N LYS A 22 3.73 -0.98 -4.11
CA LYS A 22 3.19 -2.21 -3.52
C LYS A 22 1.68 -2.36 -3.77
N ASN A 23 0.92 -1.30 -3.45
CA ASN A 23 -0.54 -1.35 -3.51
C ASN A 23 -1.06 -1.46 -4.95
N GLU A 24 -0.33 -0.96 -5.93
CA GLU A 24 -0.60 -1.16 -7.35
C GLU A 24 -0.27 -2.59 -7.78
N ALA A 25 0.93 -3.08 -7.43
CA ALA A 25 1.37 -4.44 -7.76
C ALA A 25 0.34 -5.49 -7.34
N LEU A 26 -0.19 -5.39 -6.11
CA LEU A 26 -1.18 -6.34 -5.60
C LEU A 26 -2.50 -6.32 -6.39
N GLN A 27 -2.87 -5.20 -7.03
CA GLN A 27 -4.07 -5.07 -7.85
C GLN A 27 -3.83 -5.58 -9.27
N VAL A 28 -2.81 -5.07 -9.95
CA VAL A 28 -2.56 -5.38 -11.37
C VAL A 28 -2.10 -6.82 -11.58
N ILE A 29 -1.38 -7.39 -10.61
CA ILE A 29 -1.01 -8.82 -10.65
C ILE A 29 -2.25 -9.72 -10.52
N CYS A 30 -3.29 -9.33 -9.75
CA CYS A 30 -4.56 -10.04 -9.75
C CYS A 30 -5.31 -9.91 -11.08
N ALA A 31 -5.22 -8.75 -11.74
CA ALA A 31 -5.90 -8.47 -13.01
C ALA A 31 -5.41 -9.34 -14.17
N VAL A 32 -4.21 -9.96 -14.09
CA VAL A 32 -3.71 -10.88 -15.13
C VAL A 32 -4.63 -12.09 -15.32
N LEU A 33 -5.41 -12.45 -14.30
CA LEU A 33 -6.38 -13.55 -14.37
C LEU A 33 -7.56 -13.26 -15.32
N LEU A 34 -7.78 -12.00 -15.71
CA LEU A 34 -8.87 -11.60 -16.61
C LEU A 34 -8.62 -11.96 -18.08
N THR A 35 -7.41 -12.38 -18.46
CA THR A 35 -7.07 -12.78 -19.83
C THR A 35 -6.29 -14.07 -19.86
N ASN A 36 -6.32 -14.77 -21.00
CA ASN A 36 -5.44 -15.92 -21.27
C ASN A 36 -4.19 -15.54 -22.08
N GLU A 37 -4.10 -14.27 -22.48
CA GLU A 37 -2.96 -13.73 -23.19
C GLU A 37 -1.85 -13.30 -22.21
N LYS A 38 -0.67 -13.06 -22.73
CA LYS A 38 0.48 -12.64 -21.92
C LYS A 38 0.31 -11.22 -21.43
N VAL A 39 0.60 -10.99 -20.16
CA VAL A 39 0.67 -9.67 -19.53
C VAL A 39 2.07 -9.49 -18.98
N VAL A 40 2.71 -8.38 -19.34
CA VAL A 40 4.04 -8.01 -18.84
C VAL A 40 3.88 -6.88 -17.83
N ILE A 41 4.43 -7.05 -16.64
CA ILE A 41 4.42 -6.04 -15.59
C ILE A 41 5.86 -5.68 -15.24
N GLU A 42 6.19 -4.40 -15.41
CA GLU A 42 7.50 -3.82 -15.14
C GLU A 42 7.53 -3.12 -13.77
N ASN A 43 8.72 -2.88 -13.23
CA ASN A 43 8.95 -2.22 -11.94
C ASN A 43 8.28 -2.95 -10.76
N VAL A 44 8.26 -4.29 -10.79
CA VAL A 44 7.66 -5.11 -9.72
C VAL A 44 8.59 -5.15 -8.51
N PRO A 45 8.17 -4.64 -7.33
CA PRO A 45 9.05 -4.57 -6.17
C PRO A 45 9.37 -5.96 -5.60
N ASP A 46 10.61 -6.14 -5.10
CA ASP A 46 11.03 -7.35 -4.41
C ASP A 46 10.68 -7.29 -2.93
N ILE A 47 9.39 -7.45 -2.63
CA ILE A 47 8.84 -7.43 -1.28
C ILE A 47 8.03 -8.69 -0.99
N ARG A 48 7.99 -9.10 0.28
CA ARG A 48 7.39 -10.38 0.68
C ARG A 48 5.91 -10.51 0.28
N ASP A 49 5.11 -9.44 0.38
CA ASP A 49 3.68 -9.51 0.05
C ASP A 49 3.45 -9.71 -1.46
N VAL A 50 4.27 -9.09 -2.32
CA VAL A 50 4.19 -9.27 -3.79
C VAL A 50 4.68 -10.64 -4.20
N ASN A 51 5.80 -11.11 -3.64
CA ASN A 51 6.32 -12.45 -3.91
C ASN A 51 5.31 -13.54 -3.53
N LYS A 52 4.66 -13.43 -2.36
CA LYS A 52 3.58 -14.33 -1.93
C LYS A 52 2.38 -14.33 -2.88
N LEU A 53 2.00 -13.16 -3.43
CA LEU A 53 0.93 -13.12 -4.42
C LEU A 53 1.32 -13.83 -5.71
N ILE A 54 2.56 -13.65 -6.16
CA ILE A 54 3.08 -14.35 -7.34
C ILE A 54 3.08 -15.87 -7.11
N GLU A 55 3.56 -16.34 -5.95
CA GLU A 55 3.53 -17.75 -5.57
C GLU A 55 2.09 -18.30 -5.55
N LEU A 56 1.15 -17.53 -5.02
CA LEU A 56 -0.26 -17.90 -4.96
C LEU A 56 -0.88 -18.04 -6.36
N LEU A 57 -0.50 -17.16 -7.31
CA LEU A 57 -0.92 -17.27 -8.71
C LEU A 57 -0.29 -18.52 -9.40
N MET A 58 0.97 -18.79 -9.13
CA MET A 58 1.62 -20.01 -9.66
C MET A 58 0.94 -21.28 -9.13
N LEU A 59 0.53 -21.31 -7.87
CA LEU A 59 -0.18 -22.43 -7.25
C LEU A 59 -1.49 -22.74 -7.96
N ILE A 60 -2.19 -21.73 -8.47
CA ILE A 60 -3.43 -21.91 -9.23
C ILE A 60 -3.19 -22.07 -10.75
N GLY A 61 -1.94 -22.26 -11.18
CA GLY A 61 -1.60 -22.59 -12.57
C GLY A 61 -1.29 -21.42 -13.49
N VAL A 62 -1.12 -20.21 -12.97
CA VAL A 62 -0.61 -19.08 -13.77
C VAL A 62 0.87 -19.30 -14.06
N LYS A 63 1.25 -19.22 -15.32
CA LYS A 63 2.66 -19.25 -15.73
C LYS A 63 3.29 -17.91 -15.45
N VAL A 64 4.40 -17.90 -14.71
CA VAL A 64 5.13 -16.69 -14.34
C VAL A 64 6.58 -16.83 -14.73
N LYS A 65 7.13 -15.81 -15.38
CA LYS A 65 8.53 -15.75 -15.77
C LYS A 65 9.10 -14.38 -15.44
N CYS A 66 10.16 -14.34 -14.64
CA CYS A 66 10.97 -13.13 -14.51
C CYS A 66 11.78 -12.96 -15.81
N THR A 67 11.55 -11.85 -16.51
CA THR A 67 12.18 -11.56 -17.82
C THR A 67 13.33 -10.58 -17.70
N TYR A 68 13.32 -9.77 -16.65
CA TYR A 68 14.38 -8.82 -16.30
C TYR A 68 14.46 -8.67 -14.79
N GLN A 69 15.67 -8.57 -14.27
CA GLN A 69 15.94 -8.27 -12.87
C GLN A 69 17.30 -7.61 -12.70
N ASP A 70 17.32 -6.49 -11.98
CA ASP A 70 18.53 -5.88 -11.45
C ASP A 70 18.36 -5.54 -9.95
N GLU A 71 19.22 -4.69 -9.39
CA GLU A 71 19.17 -4.31 -7.98
C GLU A 71 17.92 -3.48 -7.61
N ASN A 72 17.33 -2.79 -8.60
CA ASN A 72 16.26 -1.81 -8.38
C ASN A 72 14.91 -2.24 -8.96
N GLU A 73 14.91 -3.06 -10.00
CA GLU A 73 13.72 -3.33 -10.80
C GLU A 73 13.62 -4.80 -11.20
N ARG A 74 12.38 -5.31 -11.22
CA ARG A 74 12.04 -6.63 -11.79
C ARG A 74 10.90 -6.50 -12.79
N THR A 75 10.98 -7.26 -13.88
CA THR A 75 9.91 -7.39 -14.87
C THR A 75 9.45 -8.85 -14.95
N PHE A 76 8.15 -9.05 -14.87
CA PHE A 76 7.54 -10.37 -14.96
C PHE A 76 6.58 -10.47 -16.14
N GLU A 77 6.62 -11.60 -16.84
CA GLU A 77 5.61 -12.05 -17.78
C GLU A 77 4.68 -13.04 -17.08
N PHE A 78 3.37 -12.77 -17.14
CA PHE A 78 2.31 -13.62 -16.61
C PHE A 78 1.46 -14.17 -17.75
N GLN A 79 1.03 -15.43 -17.63
CA GLN A 79 0.06 -16.01 -18.56
C GLN A 79 -0.90 -16.93 -17.82
N ALA A 80 -2.18 -16.54 -17.76
CA ALA A 80 -3.25 -17.27 -17.09
C ALA A 80 -4.11 -18.07 -18.10
N ASP A 81 -3.45 -18.89 -18.96
CA ASP A 81 -4.09 -19.70 -20.00
C ASP A 81 -4.62 -21.05 -19.48
N GLN A 82 -4.09 -21.55 -18.35
CA GLN A 82 -4.42 -22.86 -17.78
C GLN A 82 -4.65 -22.75 -16.26
N VAL A 83 -5.59 -21.89 -15.84
CA VAL A 83 -5.90 -21.72 -14.41
C VAL A 83 -6.62 -22.96 -13.87
N ASN A 84 -6.06 -23.55 -12.81
CA ASN A 84 -6.66 -24.67 -12.10
C ASN A 84 -7.58 -24.17 -10.97
N MET A 85 -8.86 -24.06 -11.25
CA MET A 85 -9.85 -23.59 -10.28
C MET A 85 -10.01 -24.52 -9.08
N GLU A 86 -9.79 -25.84 -9.21
CA GLU A 86 -9.87 -26.78 -8.08
C GLU A 86 -8.74 -26.56 -7.06
N ALA A 87 -7.62 -25.97 -7.46
CA ALA A 87 -6.54 -25.62 -6.54
C ALA A 87 -6.99 -24.62 -5.46
N LEU A 88 -8.02 -23.80 -5.72
CA LEU A 88 -8.63 -22.88 -4.73
C LEU A 88 -9.20 -23.63 -3.50
N ARG A 89 -9.49 -24.92 -3.63
CA ARG A 89 -10.02 -25.78 -2.53
C ARG A 89 -8.91 -26.42 -1.71
N SER A 90 -7.65 -26.31 -2.14
CA SER A 90 -6.53 -26.98 -1.48
C SER A 90 -6.20 -26.32 -0.13
N PRO A 91 -5.74 -27.11 0.86
CA PRO A 91 -5.23 -26.57 2.13
C PRO A 91 -4.03 -25.64 1.94
N GLU A 92 -3.21 -25.89 0.92
CA GLU A 92 -2.04 -25.09 0.60
C GLU A 92 -2.47 -23.68 0.15
N PHE A 93 -3.43 -23.57 -0.79
CA PHE A 93 -4.00 -22.28 -1.18
C PHE A 93 -4.59 -21.55 0.02
N ALA A 94 -5.38 -22.24 0.85
CA ALA A 94 -5.99 -21.62 2.04
C ALA A 94 -4.93 -21.04 2.99
N THR A 95 -3.84 -21.76 3.22
CA THR A 95 -2.74 -21.32 4.10
C THR A 95 -2.04 -20.10 3.54
N GLN A 96 -1.65 -20.13 2.27
CA GLN A 96 -0.95 -19.00 1.62
C GLN A 96 -1.84 -17.77 1.49
N ALA A 97 -3.10 -17.94 1.07
CA ALA A 97 -4.04 -16.85 0.89
C ALA A 97 -4.41 -16.17 2.23
N THR A 98 -4.51 -16.94 3.34
CA THR A 98 -4.72 -16.38 4.68
C THR A 98 -3.55 -15.50 5.12
N ALA A 99 -2.32 -15.82 4.73
CA ALA A 99 -1.13 -15.04 5.11
C ALA A 99 -1.01 -13.68 4.38
N LEU A 100 -1.85 -13.43 3.36
CA LEU A 100 -1.79 -12.22 2.53
C LEU A 100 -3.16 -11.52 2.45
N ARG A 101 -3.26 -10.30 2.97
CA ARG A 101 -4.51 -9.51 2.86
C ARG A 101 -4.94 -9.27 1.41
N GLY A 102 -3.97 -9.07 0.51
CA GLY A 102 -4.20 -8.84 -0.92
C GLY A 102 -4.88 -10.00 -1.66
N SER A 103 -4.90 -11.21 -1.07
CA SER A 103 -5.53 -12.39 -1.68
C SER A 103 -7.02 -12.20 -1.96
N ILE A 104 -7.70 -11.32 -1.22
CA ILE A 104 -9.10 -10.97 -1.46
C ILE A 104 -9.34 -10.43 -2.89
N MET A 105 -8.35 -9.79 -3.49
CA MET A 105 -8.48 -9.21 -4.84
C MET A 105 -8.47 -10.23 -5.97
N LEU A 106 -8.21 -11.51 -5.66
CA LEU A 106 -8.39 -12.61 -6.61
C LEU A 106 -9.87 -12.89 -6.91
N VAL A 107 -10.78 -12.50 -6.01
CA VAL A 107 -12.21 -12.85 -6.13
C VAL A 107 -12.84 -12.20 -7.37
N GLY A 108 -12.61 -10.91 -7.60
CA GLY A 108 -13.18 -10.19 -8.75
C GLY A 108 -12.84 -10.83 -10.10
N PRO A 109 -11.56 -10.98 -10.43
CA PRO A 109 -11.16 -11.56 -11.71
C PRO A 109 -11.54 -13.06 -11.85
N LEU A 110 -11.45 -13.85 -10.78
CA LEU A 110 -11.88 -15.24 -10.82
C LEU A 110 -13.38 -15.37 -11.04
N LEU A 111 -14.17 -14.59 -10.31
CA LEU A 111 -15.63 -14.56 -10.47
C LEU A 111 -16.03 -14.10 -11.89
N SER A 112 -15.39 -13.06 -12.38
CA SER A 112 -15.67 -12.47 -13.70
C SER A 112 -15.39 -13.44 -14.84
N ARG A 113 -14.24 -14.14 -14.79
CA ARG A 113 -13.81 -15.02 -15.88
C ARG A 113 -14.27 -16.47 -15.74
N PHE A 114 -14.34 -17.00 -14.51
CA PHE A 114 -14.59 -18.41 -14.26
C PHE A 114 -15.93 -18.68 -13.56
N GLY A 115 -16.64 -17.64 -13.14
CA GLY A 115 -17.97 -17.73 -12.53
C GLY A 115 -18.00 -18.09 -11.05
N TRP A 116 -16.84 -18.36 -10.42
CA TRP A 116 -16.78 -18.62 -9.00
C TRP A 116 -15.38 -18.39 -8.42
N ALA A 117 -15.31 -18.18 -7.13
CA ALA A 117 -14.08 -18.04 -6.37
C ALA A 117 -14.26 -18.52 -4.94
N ILE A 118 -13.19 -19.04 -4.35
CA ILE A 118 -13.09 -19.31 -2.92
C ILE A 118 -11.90 -18.55 -2.40
N VAL A 119 -12.09 -17.84 -1.28
CA VAL A 119 -11.00 -17.17 -0.59
C VAL A 119 -11.16 -17.38 0.92
N PRO A 120 -10.10 -17.78 1.65
CA PRO A 120 -10.13 -17.82 3.10
C PRO A 120 -10.28 -16.39 3.64
N GLN A 121 -10.66 -16.27 4.91
CA GLN A 121 -10.63 -14.98 5.58
C GLN A 121 -9.20 -14.44 5.59
N PRO A 122 -8.90 -13.34 4.86
CA PRO A 122 -7.53 -12.88 4.71
C PRO A 122 -7.01 -12.25 5.99
N GLY A 123 -5.77 -12.58 6.34
CA GLY A 123 -5.02 -11.98 7.44
C GLY A 123 -4.50 -10.58 7.12
N GLY A 124 -3.29 -10.28 7.55
CA GLY A 124 -2.59 -9.02 7.31
C GLY A 124 -2.27 -8.28 8.60
N ASP A 125 -1.94 -6.98 8.50
CA ASP A 125 -1.55 -6.14 9.63
C ASP A 125 -2.68 -6.02 10.67
N LYS A 126 -2.29 -6.04 11.94
CA LYS A 126 -3.21 -5.87 13.08
C LYS A 126 -3.41 -4.37 13.38
N ILE A 127 -4.06 -3.65 12.47
CA ILE A 127 -4.29 -2.20 12.54
C ILE A 127 -5.75 -1.83 12.87
N GLY A 128 -6.53 -2.78 13.33
CA GLY A 128 -7.97 -2.66 13.61
C GLY A 128 -8.82 -3.54 12.70
N ARG A 129 -10.13 -3.43 12.84
CA ARG A 129 -11.11 -4.21 12.06
C ARG A 129 -11.12 -3.72 10.61
N ARG A 130 -10.93 -4.64 9.68
CA ARG A 130 -10.92 -4.36 8.24
C ARG A 130 -12.02 -5.18 7.57
N ARG A 131 -13.15 -4.54 7.35
CA ARG A 131 -14.36 -5.16 6.77
C ARG A 131 -14.10 -5.59 5.32
N LEU A 132 -14.84 -6.57 4.86
CA LEU A 132 -14.87 -7.07 3.49
C LEU A 132 -16.25 -6.90 2.84
N ASP A 133 -17.18 -6.32 3.58
CA ASP A 133 -18.58 -6.19 3.17
C ASP A 133 -18.69 -5.45 1.82
N THR A 134 -17.96 -4.36 1.64
CA THR A 134 -17.96 -3.57 0.38
C THR A 134 -17.68 -4.43 -0.85
N HIS A 135 -16.74 -5.41 -0.74
CA HIS A 135 -16.48 -6.35 -1.84
C HIS A 135 -17.69 -7.20 -2.17
N PHE A 136 -18.24 -7.84 -1.15
CA PHE A 136 -19.26 -8.87 -1.32
C PHE A 136 -20.65 -8.29 -1.61
N ILE A 137 -21.04 -7.20 -0.94
CA ILE A 137 -22.29 -6.50 -1.22
C ILE A 137 -22.33 -6.03 -2.69
N GLY A 138 -21.22 -5.45 -3.19
CA GLY A 138 -21.15 -5.06 -4.60
C GLY A 138 -21.27 -6.23 -5.55
N MET A 139 -20.63 -7.38 -5.27
CA MET A 139 -20.74 -8.58 -6.10
C MET A 139 -22.14 -9.18 -6.07
N GLU A 140 -22.85 -9.18 -4.90
CA GLU A 140 -24.23 -9.60 -4.79
C GLU A 140 -25.16 -8.70 -5.61
N GLN A 141 -24.97 -7.38 -5.59
CA GLN A 141 -25.74 -6.45 -6.42
C GLN A 141 -25.52 -6.69 -7.92
N MET A 142 -24.34 -7.20 -8.31
CA MET A 142 -24.04 -7.64 -9.67
C MET A 142 -24.61 -9.03 -10.00
N GLY A 143 -25.30 -9.68 -9.07
CA GLY A 143 -25.97 -10.98 -9.26
C GLY A 143 -25.16 -12.20 -8.87
N ALA A 144 -24.05 -12.05 -8.14
CA ALA A 144 -23.36 -13.16 -7.52
C ALA A 144 -24.07 -13.62 -6.24
N LYS A 145 -23.84 -14.87 -5.84
CA LYS A 145 -24.22 -15.42 -4.54
C LYS A 145 -22.98 -15.51 -3.68
N VAL A 146 -23.01 -14.92 -2.50
CA VAL A 146 -21.94 -14.99 -1.51
C VAL A 146 -22.34 -15.88 -0.36
N THR A 147 -21.49 -16.83 -0.01
CA THR A 147 -21.70 -17.74 1.12
C THR A 147 -20.50 -17.69 2.04
N TYR A 148 -20.73 -17.42 3.32
CA TYR A 148 -19.68 -17.44 4.34
C TYR A 148 -19.68 -18.80 5.06
N HIS A 149 -18.54 -19.48 5.04
CA HIS A 149 -18.30 -20.74 5.71
C HIS A 149 -17.25 -20.54 6.80
N TYR A 150 -17.63 -20.06 7.95
CA TYR A 150 -16.85 -19.90 9.17
C TYR A 150 -15.41 -19.31 9.01
N SER A 151 -14.61 -19.77 8.03
CA SER A 151 -13.24 -19.32 7.80
C SER A 151 -12.95 -18.94 6.35
N ARG A 152 -13.94 -19.03 5.45
CA ARG A 152 -13.78 -18.72 4.03
C ARG A 152 -15.04 -18.16 3.43
N TYR A 153 -14.88 -17.41 2.35
CA TYR A 153 -15.95 -16.92 1.50
C TYR A 153 -15.97 -17.73 0.21
N GLU A 154 -17.16 -18.12 -0.21
CA GLU A 154 -17.40 -18.71 -1.52
C GLU A 154 -18.34 -17.76 -2.28
N VAL A 155 -17.92 -17.34 -3.48
CA VAL A 155 -18.64 -16.41 -4.33
C VAL A 155 -18.91 -17.08 -5.66
N SER A 156 -20.15 -17.09 -6.11
CA SER A 156 -20.56 -17.81 -7.31
C SER A 156 -21.55 -16.99 -8.15
N ALA A 157 -21.31 -16.98 -9.45
CA ALA A 157 -22.23 -16.46 -10.47
C ALA A 157 -22.66 -17.61 -11.41
N LEU A 158 -22.78 -18.85 -10.91
CA LEU A 158 -23.23 -20.00 -11.64
C LEU A 158 -24.77 -20.03 -11.65
N SER A 159 -25.36 -20.59 -12.72
CA SER A 159 -26.81 -20.75 -12.79
C SER A 159 -27.30 -21.80 -11.78
N GLU A 160 -28.51 -21.55 -11.20
CA GLU A 160 -29.09 -22.40 -10.15
C GLU A 160 -29.63 -23.74 -10.65
N ASP A 161 -29.70 -23.95 -11.98
CA ASP A 161 -30.29 -25.14 -12.63
C ASP A 161 -29.39 -26.37 -12.60
N GLY A 162 -28.27 -26.34 -11.84
CA GLY A 162 -27.30 -27.45 -11.75
C GLY A 162 -26.48 -27.65 -13.02
N THR A 163 -26.71 -26.90 -14.06
CA THR A 163 -25.79 -26.82 -15.20
C THR A 163 -24.63 -25.94 -14.79
N SER A 164 -23.39 -26.45 -14.89
CA SER A 164 -22.16 -25.69 -14.59
C SER A 164 -21.94 -24.52 -15.56
N LYS A 165 -23.02 -23.91 -16.08
CA LYS A 165 -22.93 -22.80 -17.00
C LYS A 165 -22.63 -21.53 -16.20
N HIS A 166 -21.53 -20.92 -16.55
CA HIS A 166 -21.17 -19.60 -16.10
C HIS A 166 -22.28 -18.60 -16.49
N LYS A 167 -22.83 -17.93 -15.49
CA LYS A 167 -23.72 -16.79 -15.68
C LYS A 167 -22.91 -15.53 -15.55
N ASN A 168 -22.95 -14.66 -16.54
CA ASN A 168 -22.24 -13.39 -16.45
C ASN A 168 -22.84 -12.55 -15.32
N LEU A 169 -21.95 -11.81 -14.63
CA LEU A 169 -22.36 -10.74 -13.74
C LEU A 169 -23.12 -9.69 -14.55
N LYS A 170 -24.04 -8.98 -13.90
CA LYS A 170 -24.83 -7.91 -14.54
C LYS A 170 -24.33 -6.55 -14.09
N GLY A 171 -24.17 -5.66 -15.05
CA GLY A 171 -23.91 -4.26 -14.77
C GLY A 171 -25.03 -3.64 -13.95
N THR A 172 -24.67 -2.82 -12.98
CA THR A 172 -25.62 -2.19 -12.05
C THR A 172 -25.01 -0.90 -11.45
N TYR A 173 -25.82 -0.14 -10.74
CA TYR A 173 -25.36 1.00 -9.96
C TYR A 173 -24.92 0.53 -8.56
N LEU A 174 -23.68 0.79 -8.22
CA LEU A 174 -23.05 0.47 -6.93
C LEU A 174 -22.74 1.77 -6.19
N LEU A 175 -23.37 2.00 -5.04
CA LEU A 175 -22.96 3.02 -4.09
C LEU A 175 -22.17 2.32 -2.97
N LEU A 176 -20.85 2.56 -2.93
CA LEU A 176 -20.00 1.96 -1.90
C LEU A 176 -20.22 2.66 -0.56
N ASP A 177 -20.36 1.88 0.51
CA ASP A 177 -20.52 2.38 1.89
C ASP A 177 -19.24 3.02 2.44
N GLU A 178 -18.08 2.67 1.87
CA GLU A 178 -16.77 3.29 2.12
C GLU A 178 -15.96 3.36 0.84
N ALA A 179 -15.05 4.34 0.72
CA ALA A 179 -14.08 4.43 -0.38
C ALA A 179 -12.96 3.38 -0.18
N SER A 180 -13.34 2.10 -0.17
CA SER A 180 -12.41 0.98 0.01
C SER A 180 -11.55 0.78 -1.22
N VAL A 181 -10.22 0.90 -1.08
CA VAL A 181 -9.27 0.67 -2.18
C VAL A 181 -9.39 -0.74 -2.75
N THR A 182 -9.30 -1.74 -1.90
CA THR A 182 -9.36 -3.14 -2.34
C THR A 182 -10.77 -3.55 -2.80
N GLY A 183 -11.81 -3.00 -2.18
CA GLY A 183 -13.19 -3.18 -2.61
C GLY A 183 -13.42 -2.61 -4.00
N THR A 184 -13.01 -1.36 -4.22
CA THR A 184 -13.09 -0.70 -5.54
C THR A 184 -12.34 -1.48 -6.60
N ALA A 185 -11.08 -1.85 -6.36
CA ALA A 185 -10.26 -2.60 -7.32
C ALA A 185 -10.92 -3.95 -7.69
N ASN A 186 -11.43 -4.65 -6.69
CA ASN A 186 -12.08 -5.95 -6.89
C ASN A 186 -13.37 -5.85 -7.71
N LEU A 187 -14.19 -4.82 -7.42
CA LEU A 187 -15.43 -4.56 -8.16
C LEU A 187 -15.17 -4.04 -9.57
N ILE A 188 -14.12 -3.23 -9.78
CA ILE A 188 -13.67 -2.85 -11.14
C ILE A 188 -13.35 -4.10 -11.94
N MET A 189 -12.52 -5.01 -11.42
CA MET A 189 -12.14 -6.25 -12.10
C MET A 189 -13.35 -7.14 -12.37
N ALA A 190 -14.29 -7.23 -11.44
CA ALA A 190 -15.52 -7.99 -11.61
C ALA A 190 -16.42 -7.38 -12.72
N ALA A 191 -16.47 -6.05 -12.80
CA ALA A 191 -17.34 -5.33 -13.75
C ALA A 191 -16.83 -5.33 -15.19
N THR A 192 -15.53 -5.52 -15.42
CA THR A 192 -14.92 -5.45 -16.77
C THR A 192 -15.51 -6.43 -17.78
N MET A 193 -16.05 -7.55 -17.32
CA MET A 193 -16.68 -8.57 -18.18
C MET A 193 -18.16 -8.80 -17.85
N ALA A 194 -18.79 -7.94 -17.03
CA ALA A 194 -20.22 -8.02 -16.71
C ALA A 194 -21.09 -7.62 -17.91
N GLU A 195 -22.33 -8.10 -17.97
CA GLU A 195 -23.28 -7.70 -19.02
C GLU A 195 -23.82 -6.30 -18.75
N GLY A 196 -23.64 -5.39 -19.72
CA GLY A 196 -24.15 -4.03 -19.63
C GLY A 196 -23.16 -3.06 -18.97
N GLU A 197 -23.69 -2.04 -18.32
CA GLU A 197 -22.89 -0.96 -17.71
C GLU A 197 -22.96 -1.04 -16.18
N THR A 198 -21.80 -0.94 -15.52
CA THR A 198 -21.67 -0.79 -14.07
C THR A 198 -21.24 0.63 -13.76
N THR A 199 -21.98 1.30 -12.87
CA THR A 199 -21.58 2.58 -12.28
C THR A 199 -21.14 2.36 -10.85
N ILE A 200 -19.92 2.76 -10.49
CA ILE A 200 -19.42 2.70 -9.11
C ILE A 200 -19.31 4.13 -8.57
N MET A 201 -20.14 4.46 -7.58
CA MET A 201 -20.11 5.73 -6.86
C MET A 201 -19.42 5.54 -5.52
N ASN A 202 -18.70 6.55 -5.05
CA ASN A 202 -17.82 6.53 -3.89
C ASN A 202 -16.66 5.51 -4.03
N ALA A 203 -16.19 5.35 -5.28
CA ALA A 203 -15.00 4.56 -5.56
C ALA A 203 -13.75 5.19 -4.93
N ALA A 204 -12.81 4.36 -4.49
CA ALA A 204 -11.46 4.83 -4.18
C ALA A 204 -10.79 5.34 -5.47
N CYS A 205 -10.02 6.43 -5.37
CA CYS A 205 -9.43 7.09 -6.53
C CYS A 205 -7.92 7.36 -6.38
N GLU A 206 -7.26 6.60 -5.54
CA GLU A 206 -5.81 6.61 -5.39
C GLU A 206 -5.09 6.35 -6.72
N PRO A 207 -3.86 6.85 -6.90
CA PRO A 207 -3.09 6.67 -8.14
C PRO A 207 -3.00 5.21 -8.60
N TYR A 208 -2.88 4.27 -7.69
CA TYR A 208 -2.82 2.84 -8.02
C TYR A 208 -4.18 2.24 -8.48
N VAL A 209 -5.30 2.82 -8.06
CA VAL A 209 -6.63 2.46 -8.63
C VAL A 209 -6.79 3.05 -10.02
N TYR A 210 -6.33 4.29 -10.22
CA TYR A 210 -6.24 4.89 -11.54
C TYR A 210 -5.43 4.01 -12.50
N GLN A 211 -4.26 3.53 -12.08
CA GLN A 211 -3.37 2.68 -12.88
C GLN A 211 -3.98 1.32 -13.19
N LEU A 212 -4.71 0.72 -12.25
CA LEU A 212 -5.49 -0.49 -12.54
C LEU A 212 -6.48 -0.26 -13.67
N CYS A 213 -7.26 0.83 -13.61
CA CYS A 213 -8.20 1.19 -14.67
C CYS A 213 -7.49 1.45 -16.02
N HIS A 214 -6.35 2.12 -15.97
CA HIS A 214 -5.52 2.40 -17.15
C HIS A 214 -5.00 1.11 -17.79
N MET A 215 -4.44 0.20 -16.99
CA MET A 215 -4.01 -1.12 -17.45
C MET A 215 -5.17 -1.91 -18.06
N LEU A 216 -6.33 -1.96 -17.39
CA LEU A 216 -7.50 -2.67 -17.89
C LEU A 216 -8.00 -2.09 -19.22
N ASN A 217 -7.99 -0.76 -19.39
CA ASN A 217 -8.33 -0.13 -20.67
C ASN A 217 -7.33 -0.49 -21.78
N HIS A 218 -6.03 -0.60 -21.49
CA HIS A 218 -5.04 -1.13 -22.43
C HIS A 218 -5.31 -2.61 -22.78
N MET A 219 -5.86 -3.38 -21.85
CA MET A 219 -6.32 -4.75 -22.12
C MET A 219 -7.61 -4.80 -22.94
N GLY A 220 -8.26 -3.67 -23.19
CA GLY A 220 -9.49 -3.56 -23.98
C GLY A 220 -10.77 -3.39 -23.17
N ALA A 221 -10.69 -3.13 -21.87
CA ALA A 221 -11.84 -2.73 -21.07
C ALA A 221 -12.35 -1.33 -21.48
N GLN A 222 -13.55 -0.98 -21.06
CA GLN A 222 -14.17 0.32 -21.34
C GLN A 222 -14.53 1.00 -20.02
N ILE A 223 -13.54 1.61 -19.38
CA ILE A 223 -13.67 2.29 -18.10
C ILE A 223 -13.53 3.80 -18.31
N ARG A 224 -14.45 4.59 -17.77
CA ARG A 224 -14.46 6.05 -17.76
C ARG A 224 -14.50 6.58 -16.34
N GLY A 225 -14.08 7.85 -16.14
CA GLY A 225 -14.04 8.47 -14.83
C GLY A 225 -12.77 8.14 -14.01
N LEU A 226 -11.70 7.68 -14.69
CA LEU A 226 -10.43 7.34 -14.05
C LEU A 226 -9.93 8.49 -13.17
N GLY A 227 -9.47 8.16 -11.96
CA GLY A 227 -8.98 9.15 -10.99
C GLY A 227 -10.08 9.94 -10.27
N SER A 228 -11.35 9.58 -10.47
CA SER A 228 -12.48 10.14 -9.72
C SER A 228 -13.17 9.07 -8.87
N ASN A 229 -14.03 9.50 -7.97
CA ASN A 229 -14.85 8.61 -7.14
C ASN A 229 -16.13 8.11 -7.86
N LEU A 230 -16.28 8.41 -9.15
CA LEU A 230 -17.39 7.96 -9.99
C LEU A 230 -16.82 7.27 -11.23
N LEU A 231 -16.99 5.97 -11.32
CA LEU A 231 -16.52 5.14 -12.41
C LEU A 231 -17.70 4.58 -13.22
N HIS A 232 -17.57 4.58 -14.54
CA HIS A 232 -18.48 3.91 -15.45
C HIS A 232 -17.73 2.84 -16.22
N ILE A 233 -18.20 1.60 -16.15
CA ILE A 233 -17.56 0.43 -16.72
C ILE A 233 -18.55 -0.27 -17.64
N HIS A 234 -18.28 -0.28 -18.94
CA HIS A 234 -19.04 -1.08 -19.89
C HIS A 234 -18.36 -2.44 -20.06
N GLY A 235 -19.05 -3.51 -19.73
CA GLY A 235 -18.47 -4.84 -19.76
C GLY A 235 -18.15 -5.30 -21.19
N VAL A 236 -17.04 -6.05 -21.33
CA VAL A 236 -16.56 -6.57 -22.61
C VAL A 236 -16.51 -8.11 -22.57
N ARG A 237 -16.59 -8.74 -23.74
CA ARG A 237 -16.58 -10.21 -23.83
C ARG A 237 -15.20 -10.85 -23.57
N LYS A 238 -14.14 -10.11 -23.85
CA LYS A 238 -12.75 -10.61 -23.77
C LYS A 238 -11.80 -9.44 -23.55
N LEU A 239 -10.81 -9.68 -22.70
CA LEU A 239 -9.65 -8.82 -22.53
C LEU A 239 -8.42 -9.48 -23.16
N ARG A 240 -7.49 -8.66 -23.65
CA ARG A 240 -6.23 -9.06 -24.27
C ARG A 240 -5.05 -8.85 -23.31
N GLY A 241 -3.87 -9.32 -23.70
CA GLY A 241 -2.63 -9.02 -23.01
C GLY A 241 -2.20 -7.56 -23.15
N CYS A 242 -1.32 -7.12 -22.28
CA CYS A 242 -0.72 -5.77 -22.33
C CYS A 242 0.65 -5.73 -21.66
N ASN A 243 1.35 -4.61 -21.84
CA ASN A 243 2.50 -4.23 -21.01
C ASN A 243 2.06 -3.10 -20.07
N HIS A 244 2.48 -3.19 -18.82
CA HIS A 244 2.17 -2.19 -17.80
C HIS A 244 3.38 -1.97 -16.90
N ARG A 245 3.71 -0.71 -16.63
CA ARG A 245 4.77 -0.33 -15.70
C ARG A 245 4.16 0.26 -14.44
N LEU A 246 4.55 -0.29 -13.28
CA LEU A 246 4.09 0.21 -11.98
C LEU A 246 4.65 1.60 -11.70
N LEU A 247 3.83 2.44 -11.05
CA LEU A 247 4.29 3.70 -10.49
C LEU A 247 5.37 3.49 -9.43
N PRO A 248 6.22 4.49 -9.17
CA PRO A 248 7.00 4.53 -7.94
C PRO A 248 6.09 4.57 -6.71
N ASP A 249 6.50 3.93 -5.61
CA ASP A 249 5.68 3.87 -4.39
C ASP A 249 5.66 5.23 -3.68
N MET A 250 4.54 5.95 -3.77
CA MET A 250 4.35 7.25 -3.13
C MET A 250 4.49 7.19 -1.59
N ILE A 251 4.24 6.02 -0.99
CA ILE A 251 4.42 5.83 0.45
C ILE A 251 5.90 5.78 0.82
N GLU A 252 6.70 5.15 -0.02
CA GLU A 252 8.15 5.16 0.14
C GLU A 252 8.72 6.56 -0.05
N VAL A 253 8.22 7.32 -1.04
CA VAL A 253 8.59 8.74 -1.23
C VAL A 253 8.34 9.56 0.04
N GLY A 254 7.14 9.47 0.62
CA GLY A 254 6.81 10.15 1.87
C GLY A 254 7.69 9.69 3.05
N SER A 255 8.04 8.41 3.10
CA SER A 255 8.94 7.86 4.13
C SER A 255 10.35 8.46 4.01
N PHE A 256 10.89 8.60 2.80
CA PHE A 256 12.20 9.22 2.57
C PHE A 256 12.22 10.72 2.87
N ILE A 257 11.13 11.45 2.61
CA ILE A 257 11.01 12.85 3.03
C ILE A 257 11.12 12.96 4.56
N GLY A 258 10.34 12.17 5.30
CA GLY A 258 10.38 12.16 6.77
C GLY A 258 11.74 11.71 7.32
N MET A 259 12.38 10.74 6.67
CA MET A 259 13.70 10.24 7.04
C MET A 259 14.78 11.31 6.87
N ALA A 260 14.80 12.00 5.73
CA ALA A 260 15.77 13.07 5.46
C ALA A 260 15.68 14.17 6.52
N ALA A 261 14.48 14.61 6.89
CA ALA A 261 14.27 15.61 7.92
C ALA A 261 14.75 15.14 9.31
N MET A 262 14.35 13.94 9.72
CA MET A 262 14.71 13.37 11.03
C MET A 262 16.22 13.17 11.21
N THR A 263 16.94 12.86 10.15
CA THR A 263 18.39 12.61 10.15
C THR A 263 19.22 13.83 9.73
N GLN A 264 18.57 14.98 9.53
CA GLN A 264 19.22 16.24 9.07
C GLN A 264 20.07 16.02 7.80
N SER A 265 19.54 15.26 6.85
CA SER A 265 20.19 14.75 5.66
C SER A 265 19.81 15.53 4.40
N ASP A 266 20.67 15.52 3.39
CA ASP A 266 20.38 15.99 2.05
C ASP A 266 20.20 14.80 1.11
N ILE A 267 18.99 14.60 0.62
CA ILE A 267 18.61 13.42 -0.19
C ILE A 267 17.85 13.87 -1.42
N THR A 268 18.21 13.32 -2.59
CA THR A 268 17.43 13.42 -3.81
C THR A 268 16.62 12.13 -4.00
N ILE A 269 15.30 12.24 -4.01
CA ILE A 269 14.40 11.13 -4.32
C ILE A 269 14.09 11.20 -5.80
N LYS A 270 14.53 10.18 -6.56
CA LYS A 270 14.53 10.16 -8.03
C LYS A 270 13.22 9.64 -8.61
N ASN A 271 12.81 10.17 -9.76
CA ASN A 271 11.73 9.61 -10.59
C ASN A 271 10.43 9.36 -9.81
N VAL A 272 9.99 10.33 -9.02
CA VAL A 272 8.88 10.15 -8.08
C VAL A 272 7.49 10.22 -8.72
N GLN A 273 7.38 10.65 -9.98
CA GLN A 273 6.14 10.97 -10.69
C GLN A 273 5.26 11.92 -9.87
N VAL A 274 5.70 13.16 -9.78
CA VAL A 274 5.18 14.20 -8.86
C VAL A 274 3.66 14.38 -8.95
N GLU A 275 3.07 14.23 -10.14
CA GLU A 275 1.63 14.32 -10.38
C GLU A 275 0.80 13.28 -9.60
N HIS A 276 1.43 12.19 -9.15
CA HIS A 276 0.78 11.12 -8.39
C HIS A 276 0.99 11.21 -6.87
N LEU A 277 1.72 12.23 -6.38
CA LEU A 277 2.00 12.37 -4.94
C LEU A 277 0.88 13.07 -4.15
N GLY A 278 -0.05 13.77 -4.82
CA GLY A 278 -1.15 14.48 -4.16
C GLY A 278 -0.67 15.42 -3.05
N LEU A 279 -1.25 15.29 -1.85
CA LEU A 279 -0.94 16.14 -0.70
C LEU A 279 0.35 15.74 0.04
N ILE A 280 1.04 14.67 -0.33
CA ILE A 280 2.19 14.15 0.44
C ILE A 280 3.27 15.24 0.63
N PRO A 281 3.83 15.88 -0.40
CA PRO A 281 4.85 16.91 -0.19
C PRO A 281 4.34 18.10 0.62
N GLN A 282 3.08 18.48 0.44
CA GLN A 282 2.48 19.62 1.12
C GLN A 282 2.34 19.38 2.63
N VAL A 283 1.95 18.18 3.06
CA VAL A 283 1.83 17.82 4.47
C VAL A 283 3.19 17.91 5.16
N PHE A 284 4.25 17.42 4.52
CA PHE A 284 5.61 17.53 5.07
C PHE A 284 6.10 19.00 5.10
N ARG A 285 5.79 19.82 4.08
CA ARG A 285 6.08 21.26 4.11
C ARG A 285 5.40 21.96 5.29
N ARG A 286 4.17 21.57 5.66
CA ARG A 286 3.48 22.09 6.83
C ARG A 286 4.15 21.73 8.16
N LEU A 287 4.91 20.64 8.19
CA LEU A 287 5.79 20.34 9.32
C LEU A 287 7.06 21.21 9.34
N GLY A 288 7.28 22.04 8.31
CA GLY A 288 8.46 22.88 8.13
C GLY A 288 9.59 22.25 7.31
N ILE A 289 9.35 21.08 6.74
CA ILE A 289 10.34 20.36 5.94
C ILE A 289 10.37 20.95 4.54
N GLU A 290 11.54 21.39 4.09
CA GLU A 290 11.74 21.86 2.73
C GLU A 290 11.74 20.69 1.75
N VAL A 291 10.90 20.77 0.74
CA VAL A 291 10.77 19.77 -0.33
C VAL A 291 10.82 20.51 -1.65
N TRP A 292 11.93 20.40 -2.37
CA TRP A 292 12.16 21.10 -3.64
C TRP A 292 11.94 20.17 -4.81
N GLN A 293 11.05 20.53 -5.71
CA GLN A 293 10.86 19.79 -6.94
C GLN A 293 11.90 20.17 -7.99
N GLN A 294 12.57 19.19 -8.58
CA GLN A 294 13.57 19.33 -9.63
C GLN A 294 13.21 18.41 -10.80
N GLY A 295 12.33 18.89 -11.69
CA GLY A 295 11.73 18.04 -12.72
C GLY A 295 10.80 17.00 -12.09
N ASP A 296 11.13 15.73 -12.27
CA ASP A 296 10.41 14.59 -11.68
C ASP A 296 11.09 14.03 -10.40
N ASP A 297 12.08 14.73 -9.89
CA ASP A 297 12.78 14.40 -8.65
C ASP A 297 12.34 15.33 -7.52
N LEU A 298 12.48 14.87 -6.27
CA LEU A 298 12.36 15.71 -5.08
C LEU A 298 13.70 15.77 -4.36
N PHE A 299 14.19 16.98 -4.14
CA PHE A 299 15.35 17.24 -3.31
C PHE A 299 14.92 17.73 -1.93
N ILE A 300 15.41 17.07 -0.89
CA ILE A 300 15.19 17.41 0.51
C ILE A 300 16.51 17.93 1.05
N PRO A 301 16.66 19.25 1.26
CA PRO A 301 17.92 19.80 1.78
C PRO A 301 18.12 19.45 3.25
N ALA A 302 19.36 19.36 3.69
CA ALA A 302 19.69 19.24 5.10
C ALA A 302 19.19 20.46 5.86
N GLN A 303 18.37 20.26 6.88
CA GLN A 303 17.87 21.30 7.76
C GLN A 303 18.30 21.01 9.20
N GLU A 304 18.92 21.96 9.86
CA GLU A 304 19.25 21.86 11.30
C GLU A 304 18.01 22.04 12.17
N HIS A 305 17.06 22.87 11.69
CA HIS A 305 15.79 23.17 12.34
C HIS A 305 14.70 23.27 11.29
N TYR A 306 13.51 22.75 11.61
CA TYR A 306 12.32 22.96 10.82
C TYR A 306 11.12 23.18 11.75
N LYS A 307 10.23 24.12 11.37
CA LYS A 307 9.17 24.63 12.25
C LYS A 307 7.80 24.30 11.71
N ILE A 308 6.98 23.67 12.56
CA ILE A 308 5.59 23.38 12.25
C ILE A 308 4.82 24.65 12.01
N GLU A 309 4.09 24.73 10.89
CA GLU A 309 3.17 25.82 10.59
C GLU A 309 2.02 25.86 11.60
N ARG A 310 1.39 27.01 11.70
CA ARG A 310 0.09 27.15 12.39
C ARG A 310 -1.00 27.41 11.37
N PHE A 311 -2.25 27.14 11.74
CA PHE A 311 -3.38 27.61 10.95
C PHE A 311 -3.42 29.13 10.89
N MET A 312 -4.20 29.71 9.95
CA MET A 312 -4.28 31.13 9.72
C MET A 312 -4.75 31.92 10.96
N ASP A 313 -5.52 31.30 11.84
CA ASP A 313 -5.99 31.85 13.10
C ASP A 313 -4.98 31.69 14.25
N GLY A 314 -3.79 31.17 13.99
CA GLY A 314 -2.73 30.89 14.96
C GLY A 314 -2.92 29.62 15.78
N SER A 315 -3.97 28.86 15.55
CA SER A 315 -4.21 27.59 16.25
C SER A 315 -3.19 26.50 15.87
N ILE A 316 -3.08 25.46 16.71
CA ILE A 316 -2.14 24.35 16.54
C ILE A 316 -2.50 23.56 15.28
N MET A 317 -1.48 23.23 14.48
CA MET A 317 -1.61 22.38 13.30
C MET A 317 -2.25 21.03 13.64
N HIS A 318 -3.18 20.61 12.80
CA HIS A 318 -3.83 19.30 12.85
C HIS A 318 -3.60 18.57 11.52
N ILE A 319 -2.97 17.40 11.59
CA ILE A 319 -2.78 16.50 10.45
C ILE A 319 -3.67 15.28 10.67
N ALA A 320 -4.56 15.01 9.73
CA ALA A 320 -5.45 13.86 9.76
C ALA A 320 -5.37 13.08 8.44
N ASP A 321 -5.51 11.78 8.51
CA ASP A 321 -5.72 10.97 7.31
C ASP A 321 -7.16 11.09 6.80
N ALA A 322 -7.31 10.85 5.51
CA ALA A 322 -8.59 10.81 4.82
C ALA A 322 -8.47 9.96 3.54
N PRO A 323 -9.59 9.48 2.97
CA PRO A 323 -9.61 8.91 1.64
C PRO A 323 -8.96 9.87 0.62
N TRP A 324 -8.29 9.31 -0.36
CA TRP A 324 -7.65 10.09 -1.42
C TRP A 324 -8.66 11.04 -2.13
N PRO A 325 -8.30 12.29 -2.48
CA PRO A 325 -6.95 12.87 -2.42
C PRO A 325 -6.54 13.47 -1.07
N GLY A 326 -7.19 13.10 0.04
CA GLY A 326 -6.73 13.45 1.37
C GLY A 326 -5.38 12.80 1.70
N PHE A 327 -4.82 13.13 2.88
CA PHE A 327 -3.55 12.57 3.29
C PHE A 327 -3.68 11.09 3.62
N THR A 328 -2.86 10.27 2.98
CA THR A 328 -2.95 8.80 3.09
C THR A 328 -2.70 8.28 4.52
N PRO A 329 -3.51 7.34 5.02
CA PRO A 329 -3.33 6.74 6.33
C PRO A 329 -1.98 6.00 6.48
N ASP A 330 -1.38 5.57 5.39
CA ASP A 330 -0.11 4.85 5.40
C ASP A 330 1.10 5.75 5.74
N LEU A 331 0.96 7.07 5.67
CA LEU A 331 2.01 8.04 6.02
C LEU A 331 1.78 8.77 7.35
N ILE A 332 0.68 8.52 8.05
CA ILE A 332 0.41 9.16 9.36
C ILE A 332 1.52 8.85 10.37
N SER A 333 2.01 7.62 10.43
CA SER A 333 3.11 7.24 11.32
C SER A 333 4.41 7.96 10.98
N ILE A 334 4.67 8.19 9.68
CA ILE A 334 5.86 8.91 9.21
C ILE A 334 5.74 10.41 9.55
N ALA A 335 4.57 11.02 9.30
CA ALA A 335 4.33 12.42 9.68
C ALA A 335 4.46 12.64 11.19
N LEU A 336 3.97 11.68 12.00
CA LEU A 336 4.12 11.70 13.45
C LEU A 336 5.60 11.68 13.86
N VAL A 337 6.38 10.75 13.31
CA VAL A 337 7.81 10.64 13.62
C VAL A 337 8.57 11.89 13.16
N ALA A 338 8.32 12.38 11.94
CA ALA A 338 8.94 13.60 11.45
C ALA A 338 8.65 14.84 12.33
N ALA A 339 7.47 14.88 12.95
CA ALA A 339 7.11 15.95 13.87
C ALA A 339 7.91 15.92 15.19
N ILE A 340 8.51 14.80 15.58
CA ILE A 340 9.25 14.69 16.86
C ILE A 340 10.44 15.64 16.90
N GLN A 341 11.12 15.85 15.79
CA GLN A 341 12.29 16.72 15.72
C GLN A 341 11.97 18.13 15.16
N ALA A 342 10.71 18.41 14.86
CA ALA A 342 10.28 19.74 14.45
C ALA A 342 10.25 20.71 15.64
N LYS A 343 10.23 22.00 15.39
CA LYS A 343 9.91 23.06 16.37
C LYS A 343 8.41 23.32 16.42
N GLY A 344 7.78 23.12 17.57
CA GLY A 344 6.36 23.40 17.78
C GLY A 344 5.57 22.15 18.14
N SER A 345 4.25 22.21 17.96
CA SER A 345 3.34 21.11 18.32
C SER A 345 2.36 20.84 17.20
N VAL A 346 1.96 19.58 17.05
CA VAL A 346 0.96 19.15 16.07
C VAL A 346 0.07 18.06 16.67
N LEU A 347 -1.22 18.11 16.35
CA LEU A 347 -2.17 17.04 16.61
C LEU A 347 -2.19 16.10 15.42
N ILE A 348 -1.82 14.86 15.62
CA ILE A 348 -1.93 13.78 14.64
C ILE A 348 -3.23 13.01 14.91
N HIS A 349 -4.06 12.83 13.88
CA HIS A 349 -5.36 12.18 14.00
C HIS A 349 -5.51 11.07 12.95
N GLN A 350 -5.43 9.84 13.40
CA GLN A 350 -5.69 8.64 12.61
C GLN A 350 -7.19 8.35 12.60
N LYS A 351 -7.89 8.66 11.51
CA LYS A 351 -9.36 8.48 11.40
C LYS A 351 -9.77 7.13 10.84
N MET A 352 -8.94 6.57 9.92
CA MET A 352 -9.36 5.45 9.10
C MET A 352 -9.09 4.07 9.73
N PHE A 353 -8.22 4.00 10.74
CA PHE A 353 -7.86 2.74 11.42
C PHE A 353 -7.81 2.89 12.93
N GLU A 354 -8.13 1.81 13.66
CA GLU A 354 -8.32 1.84 15.11
C GLU A 354 -7.01 1.69 15.92
N SER A 355 -5.96 1.12 15.34
CA SER A 355 -4.81 0.65 16.12
C SER A 355 -3.44 1.08 15.59
N ARG A 356 -3.38 2.08 14.70
CA ARG A 356 -2.10 2.48 14.08
C ARG A 356 -1.18 3.32 14.97
N LEU A 357 -1.67 3.90 16.07
CA LEU A 357 -0.88 4.77 16.94
C LEU A 357 -0.26 4.03 18.14
N PHE A 358 -0.50 2.74 18.33
CA PHE A 358 0.03 2.01 19.49
C PHE A 358 1.57 1.88 19.53
N PHE A 359 2.25 2.08 18.40
CA PHE A 359 3.72 2.08 18.36
C PHE A 359 4.35 3.33 19.05
N VAL A 360 3.55 4.33 19.35
CA VAL A 360 3.97 5.61 19.96
C VAL A 360 4.68 5.38 21.30
N ASP A 361 4.31 4.34 22.07
CA ASP A 361 4.99 3.98 23.33
C ASP A 361 6.50 3.78 23.14
N LYS A 362 6.92 3.21 22.00
CA LYS A 362 8.34 3.01 21.70
C LYS A 362 9.06 4.33 21.41
N LEU A 363 8.37 5.28 20.79
CA LEU A 363 8.92 6.62 20.58
C LEU A 363 9.06 7.40 21.90
N ILE A 364 8.11 7.25 22.82
CA ILE A 364 8.19 7.80 24.18
C ILE A 364 9.37 7.16 24.94
N ASP A 365 9.56 5.85 24.84
CA ASP A 365 10.73 5.17 25.39
C ASP A 365 12.05 5.72 24.83
N MET A 366 12.08 6.18 23.59
CA MET A 366 13.22 6.85 22.95
C MET A 366 13.44 8.29 23.42
N GLY A 367 12.48 8.88 24.14
CA GLY A 367 12.52 10.25 24.65
C GLY A 367 11.67 11.25 23.89
N ALA A 368 10.84 10.82 22.95
CA ALA A 368 9.89 11.69 22.27
C ALA A 368 8.84 12.24 23.22
N GLN A 369 8.47 13.51 23.07
CA GLN A 369 7.42 14.15 23.84
C GLN A 369 6.08 14.02 23.10
N ILE A 370 5.34 12.98 23.43
CA ILE A 370 4.07 12.64 22.80
C ILE A 370 3.01 12.42 23.87
N ILE A 371 1.83 13.04 23.70
CA ILE A 371 0.65 12.78 24.51
C ILE A 371 -0.30 11.93 23.64
N LEU A 372 -0.47 10.68 23.96
CA LEU A 372 -1.49 9.82 23.35
C LEU A 372 -2.84 10.17 23.96
N CYS A 373 -3.66 10.95 23.26
CA CYS A 373 -4.94 11.43 23.77
C CYS A 373 -5.99 10.29 23.83
N ASP A 374 -5.99 9.43 22.81
CA ASP A 374 -6.83 8.24 22.67
C ASP A 374 -6.23 7.34 21.55
N PRO A 375 -6.84 6.18 21.21
CA PRO A 375 -6.32 5.30 20.16
C PRO A 375 -6.15 5.95 18.77
N HIS A 376 -6.83 7.08 18.53
CA HIS A 376 -6.87 7.74 17.23
C HIS A 376 -6.07 9.05 17.20
N ARG A 377 -5.73 9.65 18.35
CA ARG A 377 -5.15 11.00 18.40
C ARG A 377 -3.92 11.04 19.29
N ALA A 378 -2.86 11.64 18.77
CA ALA A 378 -1.63 11.91 19.51
C ALA A 378 -1.19 13.36 19.27
N THR A 379 -0.84 14.06 20.35
CA THR A 379 -0.21 15.39 20.26
C THR A 379 1.30 15.18 20.37
N VAL A 380 2.03 15.61 19.35
CA VAL A 380 3.50 15.62 19.33
C VAL A 380 3.98 17.02 19.70
N ILE A 381 4.89 17.08 20.66
CA ILE A 381 5.63 18.29 21.06
C ILE A 381 7.04 18.10 20.54
N GLY A 382 7.40 18.84 19.51
CA GLY A 382 8.67 18.65 18.80
C GLY A 382 9.87 19.11 19.65
N LEU A 383 11.00 18.43 19.46
CA LEU A 383 12.25 18.60 20.20
C LEU A 383 13.21 19.60 19.55
N ASP A 384 12.90 20.11 18.34
CA ASP A 384 13.68 21.12 17.58
C ASP A 384 15.16 20.70 17.35
N HIS A 385 15.43 19.40 17.28
CA HIS A 385 16.79 18.84 17.29
C HIS A 385 17.67 19.27 18.46
N GLU A 386 17.13 19.99 19.47
CA GLU A 386 17.86 20.35 20.69
C GLU A 386 18.12 19.12 21.60
N HIS A 387 17.22 18.14 21.52
CA HIS A 387 17.32 16.88 22.24
C HIS A 387 17.24 15.70 21.29
N ALA A 388 18.28 14.90 21.28
CA ALA A 388 18.32 13.68 20.47
C ALA A 388 17.47 12.56 21.12
N LEU A 389 16.83 11.75 20.28
CA LEU A 389 16.27 10.48 20.70
C LEU A 389 17.40 9.54 21.16
N ARG A 390 17.11 8.59 22.03
CA ARG A 390 18.06 7.56 22.49
C ARG A 390 17.79 6.21 21.83
N GLY A 391 18.84 5.46 21.56
CA GLY A 391 18.74 4.09 21.07
C GLY A 391 18.05 3.17 22.08
N VAL A 392 17.11 2.36 21.60
CA VAL A 392 16.38 1.36 22.42
C VAL A 392 16.12 0.08 21.61
N ARG A 393 15.78 -0.99 22.31
CA ARG A 393 15.28 -2.21 21.67
C ARG A 393 13.78 -2.13 21.50
N MET A 394 13.28 -2.43 20.29
CA MET A 394 11.87 -2.37 19.93
C MET A 394 11.49 -3.50 18.97
N THR A 395 10.21 -3.69 18.75
CA THR A 395 9.68 -4.69 17.82
C THR A 395 8.80 -4.03 16.81
N SER A 396 8.99 -4.34 15.52
CA SER A 396 8.12 -3.86 14.44
C SER A 396 6.73 -4.51 14.55
N PRO A 397 5.66 -3.73 14.78
CA PRO A 397 4.32 -4.29 14.90
C PRO A 397 3.66 -4.55 13.54
N ASP A 398 3.95 -3.71 12.56
CA ASP A 398 3.44 -3.76 11.19
C ASP A 398 4.42 -3.05 10.23
N ILE A 399 4.08 -3.00 8.95
CA ILE A 399 4.95 -2.42 7.90
C ILE A 399 5.23 -0.94 8.18
N ARG A 400 4.20 -0.13 8.44
CA ARG A 400 4.28 1.33 8.47
C ARG A 400 4.85 1.86 9.78
N ALA A 401 4.41 1.30 10.90
CA ALA A 401 5.00 1.58 12.20
C ALA A 401 6.46 1.11 12.26
N GLY A 402 6.78 -0.03 11.65
CA GLY A 402 8.15 -0.55 11.58
C GLY A 402 9.10 0.44 10.91
N VAL A 403 8.71 1.03 9.78
CA VAL A 403 9.54 2.04 9.09
C VAL A 403 9.58 3.36 9.87
N ALA A 404 8.49 3.76 10.52
CA ALA A 404 8.50 4.93 11.40
C ALA A 404 9.51 4.74 12.56
N LEU A 405 9.55 3.56 13.19
CA LEU A 405 10.53 3.21 14.20
C LEU A 405 11.97 3.17 13.64
N LEU A 406 12.14 2.68 12.40
CA LEU A 406 13.44 2.70 11.72
C LEU A 406 13.94 4.14 11.52
N ILE A 407 13.09 5.05 11.06
CA ILE A 407 13.42 6.48 10.90
C ILE A 407 13.80 7.10 12.24
N ALA A 408 13.06 6.82 13.31
CA ALA A 408 13.39 7.28 14.66
C ALA A 408 14.76 6.73 15.12
N ALA A 409 15.04 5.45 14.86
CA ALA A 409 16.30 4.81 15.21
C ALA A 409 17.51 5.41 14.47
N LEU A 410 17.34 5.75 13.18
CA LEU A 410 18.39 6.41 12.38
C LEU A 410 18.75 7.80 12.92
N SER A 411 17.80 8.52 13.51
CA SER A 411 18.02 9.84 14.11
C SER A 411 18.50 9.80 15.57
N ALA A 412 18.43 8.65 16.22
CA ALA A 412 18.71 8.52 17.64
C ALA A 412 20.21 8.46 17.97
N ASN A 413 20.59 8.93 19.14
CA ASN A 413 21.94 8.72 19.66
C ASN A 413 22.08 7.29 20.23
N GLY A 414 23.16 6.61 19.87
CA GLY A 414 23.46 5.24 20.32
C GLY A 414 22.94 4.17 19.37
N VAL A 415 22.77 2.97 19.90
CA VAL A 415 22.39 1.79 19.12
C VAL A 415 20.94 1.41 19.42
N SER A 416 20.15 1.27 18.38
CA SER A 416 18.79 0.70 18.44
C SER A 416 18.77 -0.71 17.84
N ARG A 417 17.87 -1.54 18.36
CA ARG A 417 17.58 -2.84 17.76
C ARG A 417 16.09 -2.97 17.48
N ILE A 418 15.75 -3.28 16.24
CA ILE A 418 14.36 -3.51 15.80
C ILE A 418 14.21 -5.00 15.48
N ASP A 419 13.44 -5.71 16.30
CA ASP A 419 13.10 -7.11 16.07
C ASP A 419 11.88 -7.22 15.13
N ASN A 420 11.63 -8.41 14.54
CA ASN A 420 10.50 -8.70 13.64
C ASN A 420 10.49 -7.84 12.38
N ILE A 421 11.67 -7.63 11.78
CA ILE A 421 11.83 -6.79 10.58
C ILE A 421 11.19 -7.40 9.33
N GLU A 422 10.80 -8.67 9.40
CA GLU A 422 10.00 -9.31 8.37
C GLU A 422 8.69 -8.56 8.08
N GLN A 423 8.19 -7.77 9.03
CA GLN A 423 7.08 -6.86 8.78
C GLN A 423 7.49 -5.71 7.85
N ILE A 424 8.71 -5.17 7.99
CA ILE A 424 9.24 -4.12 7.11
C ILE A 424 9.46 -4.68 5.70
N ASP A 425 10.04 -5.87 5.59
CA ASP A 425 10.31 -6.57 4.32
C ASP A 425 9.03 -6.89 3.51
N ARG A 426 7.86 -6.84 4.12
CA ARG A 426 6.58 -6.97 3.43
C ARG A 426 6.25 -5.79 2.54
N GLY A 427 6.86 -4.64 2.78
CA GLY A 427 6.51 -3.39 2.10
C GLY A 427 7.66 -2.52 1.63
N TYR A 428 8.91 -2.83 2.01
CA TYR A 428 10.10 -2.06 1.65
C TYR A 428 11.20 -3.00 1.17
N GLN A 429 11.58 -2.84 -0.10
CA GLN A 429 12.58 -3.66 -0.77
C GLN A 429 13.98 -3.32 -0.26
N HIS A 430 14.71 -4.31 0.27
CA HIS A 430 16.13 -4.21 0.66
C HIS A 430 16.47 -2.88 1.37
N ILE A 431 15.59 -2.42 2.26
CA ILE A 431 15.69 -1.07 2.84
C ILE A 431 17.01 -0.85 3.57
N ASP A 432 17.55 -1.86 4.25
CA ASP A 432 18.83 -1.77 4.94
C ASP A 432 20.01 -1.57 3.97
N GLU A 433 20.01 -2.23 2.81
CA GLU A 433 21.05 -2.08 1.79
C GLU A 433 21.00 -0.68 1.16
N ARG A 434 19.80 -0.24 0.81
CA ARG A 434 19.56 1.07 0.20
C ARG A 434 19.93 2.21 1.15
N LEU A 435 19.64 2.06 2.46
CA LEU A 435 20.05 3.03 3.47
C LEU A 435 21.55 3.03 3.73
N ARG A 436 22.22 1.87 3.69
CA ARG A 436 23.68 1.80 3.76
C ARG A 436 24.34 2.54 2.60
N ALA A 437 23.77 2.45 1.40
CA ALA A 437 24.28 3.20 0.24
C ALA A 437 24.20 4.72 0.44
N LEU A 438 23.26 5.22 1.26
CA LEU A 438 23.18 6.62 1.65
C LEU A 438 24.05 6.98 2.86
N GLY A 439 24.76 6.02 3.47
CA GLY A 439 25.64 6.25 4.62
C GLY A 439 25.08 5.87 5.99
N ALA A 440 23.95 5.16 6.07
CA ALA A 440 23.44 4.65 7.33
C ALA A 440 24.32 3.51 7.88
N ASP A 441 24.53 3.49 9.21
CA ASP A 441 25.12 2.34 9.91
C ASP A 441 23.98 1.42 10.40
N ILE A 442 23.55 0.54 9.51
CA ILE A 442 22.48 -0.43 9.73
C ILE A 442 22.92 -1.83 9.32
N ARG A 443 22.63 -2.83 10.15
CA ARG A 443 22.98 -4.23 9.92
C ARG A 443 21.77 -5.12 10.14
N ARG A 444 21.60 -6.10 9.26
CA ARG A 444 20.62 -7.18 9.43
C ARG A 444 21.27 -8.30 10.24
N ILE A 445 20.59 -8.72 11.32
CA ILE A 445 20.99 -9.83 12.21
C ILE A 445 19.91 -10.89 12.09
N GLU A 446 20.30 -12.11 11.72
CA GLU A 446 19.42 -13.27 11.60
C GLU A 446 19.15 -13.97 12.96
#